data_27cb4fd73abe49fec2ad1c5150362800
#
_entry.id   27cb4fd73abe49fec2ad1c5150362800
#
_cell.length_a   1.000
_cell.length_b   1.000
_cell.length_c   1.000
_cell.angle_alpha   90.00
_cell.angle_beta   90.00
_cell.angle_gamma   90.00
#
_symmetry.space_group_name_H-M   'P 1'
#
loop_
_entity.id
_entity.type
_entity.pdbx_description
1 polymer ?
#
loop_
_entity_poly.entity_id
_entity_poly.type
_entity_poly.pdbx_seq_one_letter_code
_entity_poly.pdbx_strand_id
1 'polypeptide(L)'
;MKKSFISIAFAAMALVSCSKNELGKAGDTVKELKTDFYTMTVNSDAGFENFLNKGGASSTDELAEYLSNMLSAGPFGKLECNPQTGDFACSALHVANPLGSQMLGRNFDWDNCKAMVIRSFPKNAYASISTSNLDFLGFGEDYEPKGMINQYKATAAVYVPMDGINEKGVVIADLMAGDKELTDQNDESKKNLTTTTAIRLVLNYAADVDEALNLLRQYNIHSDIGSAHHFIIADAKGTSVAVEWTGGEMKVTPTDVLNNHYLCSEKQGIGSGEESWVHEAKLLELRAAGDGVMDSEELTDAMFEVLSLPDGSYYGGTQWTIVYDLAECSATYHWRRDRAEWFRFFAGKDITANGKK
;
A
#
# COMPACT_ATOMS: atom_id res chain seq x y z
N MET A 1 15.66 -18.47 -41.34
CA MET A 1 14.93 -18.30 -40.09
C MET A 1 15.84 -18.36 -38.84
N LYS A 2 16.99 -17.65 -38.82
CA LYS A 2 17.90 -17.61 -37.66
C LYS A 2 18.20 -16.19 -37.12
N LYS A 3 17.61 -15.14 -37.73
CA LYS A 3 17.86 -13.75 -37.30
C LYS A 3 16.87 -13.16 -36.29
N SER A 4 15.71 -13.82 -36.07
CA SER A 4 14.65 -13.29 -35.20
C SER A 4 14.87 -13.58 -33.71
N PHE A 5 15.55 -14.69 -33.35
CA PHE A 5 15.75 -15.07 -31.94
C PHE A 5 16.83 -14.22 -31.23
N ILE A 6 17.80 -13.68 -31.95
CA ILE A 6 18.90 -12.89 -31.36
C ILE A 6 18.39 -11.49 -30.95
N SER A 7 17.44 -10.91 -31.69
CA SER A 7 16.90 -9.59 -31.38
C SER A 7 16.04 -9.58 -30.13
N ILE A 8 15.28 -10.67 -29.87
CA ILE A 8 14.42 -10.79 -28.67
C ILE A 8 15.29 -10.99 -27.42
N ALA A 9 16.36 -11.79 -27.50
CA ALA A 9 17.27 -12.00 -26.37
C ALA A 9 18.04 -10.72 -26.02
N PHE A 10 18.44 -9.91 -27.00
CA PHE A 10 19.12 -8.64 -26.76
C PHE A 10 18.18 -7.58 -26.16
N ALA A 11 16.92 -7.52 -26.59
CA ALA A 11 15.91 -6.62 -26.00
C ALA A 11 15.60 -7.00 -24.56
N ALA A 12 15.45 -8.28 -24.25
CA ALA A 12 15.22 -8.76 -22.89
C ALA A 12 16.44 -8.49 -21.97
N MET A 13 17.67 -8.71 -22.44
CA MET A 13 18.88 -8.37 -21.68
C MET A 13 19.07 -6.88 -21.46
N ALA A 14 18.70 -6.03 -22.43
CA ALA A 14 18.78 -4.58 -22.29
C ALA A 14 17.76 -4.05 -21.28
N LEU A 15 16.54 -4.58 -21.26
CA LEU A 15 15.50 -4.22 -20.28
C LEU A 15 15.90 -4.64 -18.86
N VAL A 16 16.43 -5.84 -18.67
CA VAL A 16 16.94 -6.33 -17.39
C VAL A 16 18.13 -5.52 -16.89
N SER A 17 19.04 -5.10 -17.79
CA SER A 17 20.20 -4.27 -17.42
C SER A 17 19.78 -2.83 -17.05
N CYS A 18 18.74 -2.28 -17.69
CA CYS A 18 18.23 -0.95 -17.36
C CYS A 18 17.54 -0.93 -15.99
N SER A 19 16.70 -1.92 -15.69
CA SER A 19 16.03 -2.03 -14.39
C SER A 19 17.00 -2.21 -13.22
N LYS A 20 18.09 -2.96 -13.40
CA LYS A 20 19.16 -3.14 -12.40
C LYS A 20 19.84 -1.83 -11.98
N ASN A 21 20.07 -0.93 -12.94
CA ASN A 21 20.70 0.36 -12.65
C ASN A 21 19.72 1.33 -11.96
N GLU A 22 18.43 1.26 -12.29
CA GLU A 22 17.41 2.11 -11.69
C GLU A 22 17.11 1.73 -10.23
N LEU A 23 17.08 0.43 -9.89
CA LEU A 23 16.94 -0.02 -8.49
C LEU A 23 18.14 0.42 -7.64
N GLY A 24 19.35 0.32 -8.15
CA GLY A 24 20.54 0.83 -7.46
C GLY A 24 20.43 2.32 -7.15
N LYS A 25 20.02 3.12 -8.12
CA LYS A 25 19.77 4.55 -7.94
C LYS A 25 18.65 4.84 -6.93
N ALA A 26 17.59 4.02 -6.90
CA ALA A 26 16.54 4.15 -5.92
C ALA A 26 17.04 3.89 -4.50
N GLY A 27 17.83 2.83 -4.31
CA GLY A 27 18.49 2.53 -3.04
C GLY A 27 19.32 3.70 -2.52
N ASP A 28 20.08 4.37 -3.39
CA ASP A 28 20.90 5.53 -3.03
C ASP A 28 20.08 6.74 -2.52
N THR A 29 18.77 6.76 -2.75
CA THR A 29 17.86 7.83 -2.29
C THR A 29 17.25 7.58 -0.90
N VAL A 30 17.47 6.40 -0.31
CA VAL A 30 16.93 6.05 1.01
C VAL A 30 17.42 7.04 2.07
N LYS A 31 16.48 7.63 2.79
CA LYS A 31 16.72 8.57 3.88
C LYS A 31 15.87 8.23 5.10
N GLU A 32 16.46 8.28 6.26
CA GLU A 32 15.73 8.25 7.53
C GLU A 32 15.17 9.64 7.83
N LEU A 33 13.87 9.71 8.05
CA LEU A 33 13.15 10.93 8.41
C LEU A 33 13.02 11.06 9.94
N LYS A 34 12.77 9.94 10.59
CA LYS A 34 12.66 9.74 12.02
C LYS A 34 13.06 8.28 12.33
N THR A 35 13.33 7.94 13.56
CA THR A 35 13.64 6.54 13.95
C THR A 35 12.62 5.58 13.36
N ASP A 36 13.08 4.59 12.59
CA ASP A 36 12.28 3.57 11.90
C ASP A 36 11.33 4.11 10.81
N PHE A 37 11.41 5.36 10.46
CA PHE A 37 10.60 5.98 9.41
C PHE A 37 11.49 6.53 8.29
N TYR A 38 11.36 5.95 7.12
CA TYR A 38 12.24 6.18 5.97
C TYR A 38 11.47 6.67 4.75
N THR A 39 12.19 7.24 3.79
CA THR A 39 11.67 7.55 2.45
C THR A 39 12.66 7.12 1.38
N MET A 40 12.11 6.75 0.22
CA MET A 40 12.87 6.37 -0.98
C MET A 40 12.20 6.97 -2.23
N THR A 41 13.01 7.35 -3.23
CA THR A 41 12.52 7.82 -4.53
C THR A 41 12.88 6.81 -5.63
N VAL A 42 11.87 6.43 -6.41
CA VAL A 42 11.99 5.45 -7.50
C VAL A 42 11.57 6.13 -8.81
N ASN A 43 12.51 6.29 -9.75
CA ASN A 43 12.29 6.97 -11.03
C ASN A 43 12.01 5.99 -12.19
N SER A 44 11.47 4.83 -11.88
CA SER A 44 11.08 3.79 -12.83
C SER A 44 9.86 3.02 -12.33
N ASP A 45 9.34 2.10 -13.13
CA ASP A 45 8.30 1.14 -12.70
C ASP A 45 8.86 0.01 -11.81
N ALA A 46 10.14 0.07 -11.44
CA ALA A 46 10.86 -0.96 -10.68
C ALA A 46 10.74 -2.38 -11.30
N GLY A 47 10.39 -2.49 -12.58
CA GLY A 47 10.17 -3.77 -13.26
C GLY A 47 8.77 -4.36 -13.08
N PHE A 48 7.81 -3.58 -12.61
CA PHE A 48 6.45 -4.05 -12.35
C PHE A 48 5.72 -4.51 -13.62
N GLU A 49 5.89 -3.83 -14.76
CA GLU A 49 5.35 -4.29 -16.04
C GLU A 49 5.90 -5.68 -16.43
N ASN A 50 7.20 -5.92 -16.19
CA ASN A 50 7.78 -7.24 -16.42
C ASN A 50 7.23 -8.30 -15.45
N PHE A 51 6.96 -7.95 -14.20
CA PHE A 51 6.28 -8.82 -13.22
C PHE A 51 4.90 -9.23 -13.74
N LEU A 52 4.08 -8.28 -14.16
CA LEU A 52 2.76 -8.54 -14.75
C LEU A 52 2.86 -9.42 -16.01
N ASN A 53 3.86 -9.17 -16.87
CA ASN A 53 4.06 -9.95 -18.10
C ASN A 53 4.49 -11.39 -17.84
N LYS A 54 5.10 -11.68 -16.71
CA LYS A 54 5.45 -13.04 -16.26
C LYS A 54 4.30 -13.80 -15.59
N GLY A 55 3.15 -13.16 -15.40
CA GLY A 55 1.98 -13.79 -14.80
C GLY A 55 1.67 -13.30 -13.38
N GLY A 56 2.52 -12.45 -12.80
CA GLY A 56 2.37 -11.96 -11.44
C GLY A 56 2.81 -12.98 -10.39
N ALA A 57 2.11 -13.04 -9.27
CA ALA A 57 2.31 -14.00 -8.18
C ALA A 57 0.97 -14.37 -7.54
N SER A 58 0.79 -15.66 -7.24
CA SER A 58 -0.42 -16.23 -6.63
C SER A 58 -0.27 -16.48 -5.11
N SER A 59 0.89 -16.16 -4.55
CA SER A 59 1.17 -16.35 -3.12
C SER A 59 2.29 -15.43 -2.66
N THR A 60 2.41 -15.30 -1.33
CA THR A 60 3.54 -14.64 -0.67
C THR A 60 4.88 -15.28 -1.07
N ASP A 61 4.93 -16.62 -1.18
CA ASP A 61 6.16 -17.33 -1.54
C ASP A 61 6.59 -17.06 -2.98
N GLU A 62 5.67 -17.05 -3.94
CA GLU A 62 5.97 -16.71 -5.34
C GLU A 62 6.42 -15.25 -5.47
N LEU A 63 5.81 -14.33 -4.75
CA LEU A 63 6.27 -12.94 -4.69
C LEU A 63 7.67 -12.86 -4.10
N ALA A 64 7.94 -13.55 -3.00
CA ALA A 64 9.25 -13.60 -2.35
C ALA A 64 10.33 -14.17 -3.28
N GLU A 65 10.01 -15.23 -4.03
CA GLU A 65 10.92 -15.81 -5.04
C GLU A 65 11.20 -14.78 -6.15
N TYR A 66 10.16 -14.11 -6.68
CA TYR A 66 10.34 -13.06 -7.69
C TYR A 66 11.26 -11.94 -7.18
N LEU A 67 11.00 -11.42 -5.97
CA LEU A 67 11.79 -10.35 -5.35
C LEU A 67 13.23 -10.79 -5.07
N SER A 68 13.43 -12.01 -4.57
CA SER A 68 14.76 -12.59 -4.35
C SER A 68 15.56 -12.67 -5.66
N ASN A 69 14.91 -13.12 -6.73
CA ASN A 69 15.52 -13.20 -8.07
C ASN A 69 15.82 -11.79 -8.62
N MET A 70 14.92 -10.83 -8.45
CA MET A 70 15.10 -9.44 -8.86
C MET A 70 16.30 -8.80 -8.15
N LEU A 71 16.39 -8.92 -6.84
CA LEU A 71 17.48 -8.38 -6.03
C LEU A 71 18.81 -9.07 -6.33
N SER A 72 18.80 -10.41 -6.44
CA SER A 72 20.01 -11.20 -6.73
C SER A 72 20.57 -10.98 -8.13
N ALA A 73 19.75 -10.48 -9.05
CA ALA A 73 20.19 -10.04 -10.36
C ALA A 73 21.03 -8.75 -10.31
N GLY A 74 21.09 -8.06 -9.18
CA GLY A 74 21.89 -6.87 -8.93
C GLY A 74 23.37 -7.15 -8.63
N PRO A 75 24.11 -6.13 -8.17
CA PRO A 75 25.55 -6.24 -7.97
C PRO A 75 25.98 -6.97 -6.68
N PHE A 76 25.07 -7.31 -5.79
CA PHE A 76 25.37 -7.77 -4.43
C PHE A 76 25.28 -9.29 -4.23
N GLY A 77 25.11 -10.07 -5.30
CA GLY A 77 25.01 -11.52 -5.25
C GLY A 77 23.63 -12.00 -4.76
N LYS A 78 23.56 -13.20 -4.19
CA LYS A 78 22.29 -13.80 -3.75
C LYS A 78 21.71 -13.00 -2.58
N LEU A 79 20.50 -12.50 -2.75
CA LEU A 79 19.70 -11.81 -1.73
C LEU A 79 18.34 -12.52 -1.64
N GLU A 80 17.86 -12.74 -0.43
CA GLU A 80 16.61 -13.47 -0.18
C GLU A 80 15.63 -12.56 0.56
N CYS A 81 14.35 -12.66 0.15
CA CYS A 81 13.18 -12.18 0.88
C CYS A 81 12.54 -13.38 1.56
N ASN A 82 12.12 -13.22 2.80
CA ASN A 82 11.40 -14.24 3.56
C ASN A 82 10.25 -13.55 4.34
N PRO A 83 9.16 -13.20 3.65
CA PRO A 83 8.09 -12.40 4.21
C PRO A 83 7.55 -12.95 5.52
N GLN A 84 7.25 -12.06 6.43
CA GLN A 84 6.60 -12.39 7.69
C GLN A 84 5.08 -12.29 7.50
N THR A 85 4.35 -13.16 8.16
CA THR A 85 2.90 -13.16 8.23
C THR A 85 2.45 -12.66 9.60
N GLY A 86 1.28 -12.06 9.69
CA GLY A 86 0.71 -11.62 10.96
C GLY A 86 -0.59 -10.85 10.76
N ASP A 87 -1.34 -10.70 11.84
CA ASP A 87 -2.59 -9.97 11.85
C ASP A 87 -2.31 -8.50 12.15
N PHE A 88 -2.87 -7.60 11.33
CA PHE A 88 -2.81 -6.15 11.54
C PHE A 88 -4.22 -5.57 11.64
N ALA A 89 -4.34 -4.43 12.30
CA ALA A 89 -5.59 -3.69 12.38
C ALA A 89 -5.46 -2.37 11.61
N CYS A 90 -6.58 -1.82 11.24
CA CYS A 90 -6.63 -0.58 10.47
C CYS A 90 -7.96 0.13 10.65
N SER A 91 -7.95 1.43 10.36
CA SER A 91 -9.15 2.25 10.24
C SER A 91 -9.02 3.20 9.08
N ALA A 92 -10.11 3.46 8.36
CA ALA A 92 -10.15 4.44 7.28
C ALA A 92 -11.45 5.25 7.32
N LEU A 93 -11.36 6.55 7.02
CA LEU A 93 -12.47 7.50 6.97
C LEU A 93 -12.34 8.42 5.76
N HIS A 94 -13.35 8.42 4.89
CA HIS A 94 -13.48 9.31 3.74
C HIS A 94 -14.44 10.46 4.07
N VAL A 95 -14.02 11.68 3.72
CA VAL A 95 -14.80 12.93 3.96
C VAL A 95 -14.53 13.95 2.84
N ALA A 96 -15.41 14.93 2.71
CA ALA A 96 -15.12 16.15 1.96
C ALA A 96 -14.48 17.20 2.88
N ASN A 97 -13.62 18.06 2.34
CA ASN A 97 -13.21 19.28 3.07
C ASN A 97 -14.23 20.41 2.89
N PRO A 98 -14.14 21.51 3.66
CA PRO A 98 -15.08 22.64 3.52
C PRO A 98 -15.11 23.30 2.15
N LEU A 99 -14.15 23.04 1.27
CA LEU A 99 -14.10 23.50 -0.12
C LEU A 99 -14.66 22.47 -1.12
N GLY A 100 -15.10 21.31 -0.64
CA GLY A 100 -15.65 20.22 -1.44
C GLY A 100 -14.62 19.24 -2.01
N SER A 101 -13.33 19.43 -1.72
CA SER A 101 -12.30 18.46 -2.12
C SER A 101 -12.36 17.22 -1.21
N GLN A 102 -12.04 16.07 -1.77
CA GLN A 102 -12.11 14.79 -1.06
C GLN A 102 -10.83 14.49 -0.29
N MET A 103 -10.97 13.88 0.87
CA MET A 103 -9.87 13.43 1.73
C MET A 103 -10.14 12.05 2.28
N LEU A 104 -9.07 11.31 2.58
CA LEU A 104 -9.15 10.02 3.26
C LEU A 104 -8.13 9.97 4.40
N GLY A 105 -8.62 9.71 5.62
CA GLY A 105 -7.81 9.38 6.78
C GLY A 105 -7.58 7.87 6.89
N ARG A 106 -6.37 7.44 7.35
CA ARG A 106 -6.03 6.03 7.52
C ARG A 106 -5.10 5.82 8.70
N ASN A 107 -5.39 4.82 9.54
CA ASN A 107 -4.50 4.29 10.56
C ASN A 107 -4.02 2.88 10.17
N PHE A 108 -2.74 2.61 10.32
CA PHE A 108 -2.15 1.27 10.24
C PHE A 108 -1.65 0.86 11.62
N ASP A 109 -2.18 -0.24 12.13
CA ASP A 109 -1.91 -0.75 13.46
C ASP A 109 -1.14 -2.08 13.34
N TRP A 110 0.01 -2.16 13.98
CA TRP A 110 0.92 -3.31 13.90
C TRP A 110 1.86 -3.34 15.11
N ASP A 111 2.69 -4.36 15.18
CA ASP A 111 3.87 -4.36 16.01
C ASP A 111 4.80 -3.19 15.66
N ASN A 112 5.74 -2.87 16.53
CA ASN A 112 6.73 -1.85 16.23
C ASN A 112 7.51 -2.27 14.96
N CYS A 113 7.38 -1.48 13.91
CA CYS A 113 7.94 -1.80 12.60
C CYS A 113 8.77 -0.65 12.03
N LYS A 114 9.44 -0.93 10.93
CA LYS A 114 10.10 0.07 10.09
C LYS A 114 9.24 0.36 8.87
N ALA A 115 8.89 1.62 8.63
CA ALA A 115 8.10 2.03 7.48
C ALA A 115 8.93 2.76 6.42
N MET A 116 8.60 2.49 5.15
CA MET A 116 9.19 3.15 3.99
C MET A 116 8.11 3.88 3.20
N VAL A 117 8.23 5.22 3.12
CA VAL A 117 7.45 6.01 2.17
C VAL A 117 8.17 6.01 0.82
N ILE A 118 7.49 5.48 -0.19
CA ILE A 118 8.02 5.34 -1.54
C ILE A 118 7.39 6.40 -2.42
N ARG A 119 8.23 7.23 -3.03
CA ARG A 119 7.86 8.24 -4.01
C ARG A 119 8.21 7.69 -5.39
N SER A 120 7.22 7.31 -6.16
CA SER A 120 7.40 6.63 -7.45
C SER A 120 7.11 7.59 -8.61
N PHE A 121 8.02 7.65 -9.59
CA PHE A 121 7.92 8.49 -10.80
C PHE A 121 8.19 7.65 -12.06
N PRO A 122 7.34 6.66 -12.39
CA PRO A 122 7.50 5.83 -13.56
C PRO A 122 7.20 6.62 -14.85
N LYS A 123 7.80 6.23 -15.98
CA LYS A 123 7.57 6.91 -17.26
C LYS A 123 6.23 6.57 -17.92
N ASN A 124 5.76 5.32 -17.72
CA ASN A 124 4.60 4.76 -18.42
C ASN A 124 3.46 4.40 -17.44
N ALA A 125 3.48 4.99 -16.26
CA ALA A 125 2.46 4.80 -15.24
C ALA A 125 2.33 6.09 -14.42
N TYR A 126 1.31 6.19 -13.58
CA TYR A 126 1.11 7.36 -12.74
C TYR A 126 2.15 7.45 -11.63
N ALA A 127 2.60 8.68 -11.37
CA ALA A 127 3.42 8.93 -10.19
C ALA A 127 2.59 8.71 -8.92
N SER A 128 3.21 8.18 -7.87
CA SER A 128 2.50 7.82 -6.65
C SER A 128 3.36 7.97 -5.40
N ILE A 129 2.67 8.04 -4.25
CA ILE A 129 3.22 7.86 -2.92
C ILE A 129 2.61 6.59 -2.37
N SER A 130 3.42 5.71 -1.80
CA SER A 130 2.93 4.51 -1.10
C SER A 130 3.74 4.25 0.16
N THR A 131 3.14 3.52 1.11
CA THR A 131 3.79 3.15 2.36
C THR A 131 3.93 1.64 2.43
N SER A 132 5.11 1.16 2.79
CA SER A 132 5.38 -0.26 3.00
C SER A 132 5.93 -0.50 4.40
N ASN A 133 5.47 -1.55 5.04
CA ASN A 133 6.09 -2.10 6.22
C ASN A 133 7.30 -2.97 5.79
N LEU A 134 8.51 -2.58 6.19
CA LEU A 134 9.73 -3.28 5.79
C LEU A 134 9.87 -4.67 6.42
N ASP A 135 9.18 -4.92 7.53
CA ASP A 135 9.23 -6.23 8.20
C ASP A 135 8.57 -7.30 7.31
N PHE A 136 7.58 -6.93 6.48
CA PHE A 136 6.96 -7.84 5.50
C PHE A 136 7.90 -8.32 4.40
N LEU A 137 9.06 -7.71 4.24
CA LEU A 137 10.10 -8.20 3.31
C LEU A 137 10.94 -9.33 3.89
N GLY A 138 10.88 -9.54 5.22
CA GLY A 138 11.53 -10.65 5.91
C GLY A 138 13.05 -10.65 5.82
N PHE A 139 13.67 -9.48 5.92
CA PHE A 139 15.13 -9.36 5.97
C PHE A 139 15.73 -9.60 7.37
N GLY A 140 14.89 -9.92 8.35
CA GLY A 140 15.24 -10.17 9.74
C GLY A 140 15.03 -8.97 10.66
N GLU A 141 14.93 -9.23 11.96
CA GLU A 141 14.62 -8.20 12.98
C GLU A 141 15.67 -7.07 13.04
N ASP A 142 16.93 -7.40 12.83
CA ASP A 142 18.04 -6.43 12.83
C ASP A 142 18.19 -5.66 11.50
N TYR A 143 17.26 -5.86 10.54
CA TYR A 143 17.36 -5.19 9.26
C TYR A 143 17.15 -3.68 9.43
N GLU A 144 18.14 -2.93 8.98
CA GLU A 144 18.10 -1.47 8.86
C GLU A 144 18.35 -1.11 7.39
N PRO A 145 17.56 -0.25 6.74
CA PRO A 145 17.80 0.18 5.36
C PRO A 145 18.94 1.21 5.28
N LYS A 146 20.08 0.85 5.87
CA LYS A 146 21.32 1.66 5.98
C LYS A 146 22.49 0.92 5.34
N GLY A 147 23.34 1.67 4.65
CA GLY A 147 24.44 1.11 3.88
C GLY A 147 23.97 0.48 2.57
N MET A 148 24.87 0.44 1.59
CA MET A 148 24.60 0.17 0.17
C MET A 148 23.77 -1.10 -0.08
N ILE A 149 24.08 -2.20 0.60
CA ILE A 149 23.39 -3.49 0.38
C ILE A 149 21.96 -3.42 0.94
N ASN A 150 21.78 -2.90 2.16
CA ASN A 150 20.46 -2.85 2.79
C ASN A 150 19.57 -1.79 2.14
N GLN A 151 20.13 -0.66 1.69
CA GLN A 151 19.41 0.31 0.88
C GLN A 151 18.95 -0.27 -0.46
N TYR A 152 19.78 -1.11 -1.08
CA TYR A 152 19.38 -1.84 -2.30
C TYR A 152 18.27 -2.85 -2.00
N LYS A 153 18.36 -3.63 -0.92
CA LYS A 153 17.29 -4.54 -0.49
C LYS A 153 15.96 -3.80 -0.28
N ALA A 154 15.99 -2.59 0.29
CA ALA A 154 14.80 -1.79 0.54
C ALA A 154 13.99 -1.49 -0.74
N THR A 155 14.60 -1.58 -1.93
CA THR A 155 13.88 -1.36 -3.20
C THR A 155 12.77 -2.38 -3.47
N ALA A 156 12.81 -3.57 -2.83
CA ALA A 156 11.73 -4.53 -2.89
C ALA A 156 10.43 -4.02 -2.27
N ALA A 157 10.47 -3.01 -1.39
CA ALA A 157 9.31 -2.38 -0.77
C ALA A 157 8.31 -1.81 -1.78
N VAL A 158 8.73 -1.50 -3.01
CA VAL A 158 7.85 -1.08 -4.11
C VAL A 158 6.73 -2.08 -4.39
N TYR A 159 6.96 -3.37 -4.13
CA TYR A 159 6.04 -4.46 -4.42
C TYR A 159 5.08 -4.81 -3.27
N VAL A 160 5.32 -4.25 -2.08
CA VAL A 160 4.53 -4.56 -0.87
C VAL A 160 3.93 -3.31 -0.22
N PRO A 161 3.28 -2.41 -0.99
CA PRO A 161 2.60 -1.26 -0.41
C PRO A 161 1.37 -1.71 0.39
N MET A 162 1.14 -1.07 1.53
CA MET A 162 -0.06 -1.22 2.36
C MET A 162 -1.12 -0.17 2.05
N ASP A 163 -0.70 0.96 1.49
CA ASP A 163 -1.53 2.09 1.12
C ASP A 163 -0.80 3.01 0.13
N GLY A 164 -1.53 3.95 -0.43
CA GLY A 164 -0.94 4.99 -1.27
C GLY A 164 -1.96 5.84 -2.01
N ILE A 165 -1.43 6.90 -2.61
CA ILE A 165 -2.16 7.81 -3.49
C ILE A 165 -1.36 8.05 -4.76
N ASN A 166 -2.03 8.17 -5.91
CA ASN A 166 -1.38 8.53 -7.17
C ASN A 166 -1.67 9.98 -7.59
N GLU A 167 -1.02 10.44 -8.65
CA GLU A 167 -1.16 11.81 -9.19
C GLU A 167 -2.51 12.10 -9.84
N LYS A 168 -3.42 11.13 -9.89
CA LYS A 168 -4.81 11.29 -10.33
C LYS A 168 -5.77 11.49 -9.15
N GLY A 169 -5.26 11.40 -7.92
CA GLY A 169 -6.06 11.49 -6.70
C GLY A 169 -6.83 10.21 -6.37
N VAL A 170 -6.38 9.06 -6.89
CA VAL A 170 -6.86 7.75 -6.44
C VAL A 170 -6.06 7.32 -5.24
N VAL A 171 -6.75 7.06 -4.14
CA VAL A 171 -6.19 6.46 -2.93
C VAL A 171 -6.69 5.03 -2.79
N ILE A 172 -5.80 4.14 -2.36
CA ILE A 172 -6.12 2.76 -2.00
C ILE A 172 -5.39 2.41 -0.71
N ALA A 173 -6.08 1.76 0.21
CA ALA A 173 -5.48 1.22 1.43
C ALA A 173 -5.96 -0.20 1.68
N ASP A 174 -5.04 -1.03 2.14
CA ASP A 174 -5.28 -2.40 2.57
C ASP A 174 -5.66 -2.42 4.05
N LEU A 175 -6.71 -3.17 4.36
CA LEU A 175 -7.14 -3.48 5.71
C LEU A 175 -7.33 -5.00 5.85
N MET A 176 -7.04 -5.54 7.01
CA MET A 176 -7.35 -6.94 7.30
C MET A 176 -8.85 -7.12 7.50
N ALA A 177 -9.43 -8.11 6.84
CA ALA A 177 -10.86 -8.40 6.94
C ALA A 177 -11.23 -9.30 8.13
N GLY A 178 -10.23 -9.83 8.85
CA GLY A 178 -10.43 -10.64 10.06
C GLY A 178 -11.03 -12.03 9.83
N ASP A 179 -10.88 -12.60 8.63
CA ASP A 179 -11.36 -13.93 8.28
C ASP A 179 -10.19 -14.93 8.13
N LYS A 180 -10.48 -16.18 8.43
CA LYS A 180 -9.56 -17.30 8.20
C LYS A 180 -9.62 -17.85 6.77
N GLU A 181 -10.70 -17.57 6.05
CA GLU A 181 -10.85 -17.91 4.65
C GLU A 181 -10.13 -16.87 3.81
N LEU A 182 -8.95 -17.20 3.32
CA LEU A 182 -8.13 -16.32 2.50
C LEU A 182 -8.78 -16.10 1.12
N THR A 183 -8.55 -14.93 0.53
CA THR A 183 -8.87 -14.70 -0.87
C THR A 183 -7.95 -15.54 -1.74
N ASP A 184 -8.53 -16.35 -2.62
CA ASP A 184 -7.80 -17.23 -3.54
C ASP A 184 -8.63 -17.43 -4.82
N GLN A 185 -8.48 -16.53 -5.77
CA GLN A 185 -9.19 -16.59 -7.06
C GLN A 185 -8.39 -17.43 -8.07
N ASN A 186 -9.08 -18.27 -8.84
CA ASN A 186 -8.46 -19.28 -9.70
C ASN A 186 -9.12 -19.33 -11.11
N ASP A 187 -9.20 -18.19 -11.80
CA ASP A 187 -9.61 -18.11 -13.20
C ASP A 187 -8.37 -18.31 -14.10
N GLU A 188 -8.28 -19.44 -14.79
CA GLU A 188 -7.13 -19.79 -15.64
C GLU A 188 -6.87 -18.78 -16.79
N SER A 189 -7.84 -17.94 -17.12
CA SER A 189 -7.68 -16.90 -18.14
C SER A 189 -7.00 -15.63 -17.64
N LYS A 190 -6.84 -15.49 -16.32
CA LYS A 190 -6.31 -14.29 -15.66
C LYS A 190 -4.89 -14.51 -15.11
N LYS A 191 -4.14 -13.44 -15.01
CA LYS A 191 -2.88 -13.40 -14.28
C LYS A 191 -3.14 -13.20 -12.79
N ASN A 192 -2.15 -13.50 -11.97
CA ASN A 192 -2.27 -13.49 -10.51
C ASN A 192 -1.63 -12.25 -9.88
N LEU A 193 -2.25 -11.74 -8.83
CA LEU A 193 -1.69 -10.69 -7.98
C LEU A 193 -1.94 -11.03 -6.51
N THR A 194 -0.96 -10.76 -5.67
CA THR A 194 -1.17 -10.67 -4.24
C THR A 194 -1.88 -9.36 -3.89
N THR A 195 -2.46 -9.24 -2.70
CA THR A 195 -3.11 -7.99 -2.25
C THR A 195 -2.19 -6.79 -2.36
N THR A 196 -0.93 -6.90 -1.92
CA THR A 196 0.03 -5.80 -2.01
C THR A 196 0.39 -5.42 -3.45
N THR A 197 0.55 -6.39 -4.35
CA THR A 197 0.82 -6.09 -5.76
C THR A 197 -0.41 -5.55 -6.50
N ALA A 198 -1.64 -5.87 -6.05
CA ALA A 198 -2.87 -5.27 -6.55
C ALA A 198 -2.95 -3.77 -6.21
N ILE A 199 -2.50 -3.35 -5.00
CA ILE A 199 -2.36 -1.94 -4.65
C ILE A 199 -1.40 -1.24 -5.62
N ARG A 200 -0.25 -1.84 -5.92
CA ARG A 200 0.70 -1.28 -6.89
C ARG A 200 0.09 -1.14 -8.29
N LEU A 201 -0.72 -2.11 -8.73
CA LEU A 201 -1.43 -2.04 -10.01
C LEU A 201 -2.36 -0.82 -10.06
N VAL A 202 -3.20 -0.64 -9.04
CA VAL A 202 -4.13 0.50 -8.93
C VAL A 202 -3.39 1.83 -8.93
N LEU A 203 -2.35 1.96 -8.10
CA LEU A 203 -1.55 3.19 -8.04
C LEU A 203 -0.88 3.54 -9.37
N ASN A 204 -0.46 2.54 -10.14
CA ASN A 204 0.21 2.77 -11.41
C ASN A 204 -0.76 3.15 -12.55
N TYR A 205 -2.00 2.64 -12.54
CA TYR A 205 -2.81 2.66 -13.76
C TYR A 205 -4.25 3.14 -13.61
N ALA A 206 -4.78 3.37 -12.40
CA ALA A 206 -6.14 3.85 -12.21
C ALA A 206 -6.19 5.37 -12.09
N ALA A 207 -7.08 6.03 -12.84
CA ALA A 207 -7.34 7.47 -12.73
C ALA A 207 -8.58 7.80 -11.89
N ASP A 208 -9.39 6.80 -11.56
CA ASP A 208 -10.56 6.89 -10.67
C ASP A 208 -10.93 5.51 -10.11
N VAL A 209 -11.96 5.46 -9.26
CA VAL A 209 -12.46 4.21 -8.66
C VAL A 209 -12.95 3.22 -9.72
N ASP A 210 -13.64 3.68 -10.76
CA ASP A 210 -14.17 2.79 -11.81
C ASP A 210 -13.03 2.10 -12.57
N GLU A 211 -11.96 2.83 -12.91
CA GLU A 211 -10.76 2.25 -13.52
C GLU A 211 -10.05 1.28 -12.57
N ALA A 212 -9.95 1.61 -11.28
CA ALA A 212 -9.37 0.70 -10.27
C ALA A 212 -10.14 -0.62 -10.20
N LEU A 213 -11.47 -0.58 -10.11
CA LEU A 213 -12.32 -1.76 -10.10
C LEU A 213 -12.21 -2.57 -11.39
N ASN A 214 -12.13 -1.91 -12.55
CA ASN A 214 -11.97 -2.58 -13.84
C ASN A 214 -10.59 -3.25 -13.97
N LEU A 215 -9.53 -2.65 -13.43
CA LEU A 215 -8.21 -3.26 -13.37
C LEU A 215 -8.21 -4.50 -12.48
N LEU A 216 -8.73 -4.40 -11.25
CA LEU A 216 -8.78 -5.52 -10.31
C LEU A 216 -9.55 -6.73 -10.88
N ARG A 217 -10.64 -6.51 -11.62
CA ARG A 217 -11.41 -7.59 -12.27
C ARG A 217 -10.65 -8.38 -13.33
N GLN A 218 -9.54 -7.84 -13.86
CA GLN A 218 -8.73 -8.50 -14.88
C GLN A 218 -7.72 -9.51 -14.33
N TYR A 219 -7.57 -9.57 -13.00
CA TYR A 219 -6.61 -10.42 -12.32
C TYR A 219 -7.30 -11.34 -11.32
N ASN A 220 -6.66 -12.45 -11.00
CA ASN A 220 -6.94 -13.20 -9.79
C ASN A 220 -6.23 -12.53 -8.62
N ILE A 221 -6.96 -12.29 -7.54
CA ILE A 221 -6.41 -11.72 -6.31
C ILE A 221 -6.23 -12.85 -5.29
N HIS A 222 -5.05 -12.86 -4.66
CA HIS A 222 -4.68 -13.82 -3.63
C HIS A 222 -4.24 -13.06 -2.38
N SER A 223 -4.75 -13.48 -1.22
CA SER A 223 -4.28 -12.93 0.06
C SER A 223 -2.80 -13.20 0.23
N ASP A 224 -2.05 -12.20 0.63
CA ASP A 224 -0.68 -12.34 1.10
C ASP A 224 -0.61 -12.09 2.61
N ILE A 225 0.58 -12.22 3.20
CA ILE A 225 0.82 -11.98 4.63
C ILE A 225 -0.02 -12.89 5.55
N GLY A 226 -0.70 -13.92 5.00
CA GLY A 226 -1.42 -14.95 5.77
C GLY A 226 -2.78 -14.51 6.32
N SER A 227 -3.37 -13.43 5.83
CA SER A 227 -4.64 -12.88 6.30
C SER A 227 -5.61 -12.63 5.15
N ALA A 228 -6.91 -12.64 5.41
CA ALA A 228 -7.90 -12.13 4.47
C ALA A 228 -7.91 -10.60 4.49
N HIS A 229 -7.93 -10.02 3.31
CA HIS A 229 -7.81 -8.58 3.09
C HIS A 229 -9.02 -8.00 2.38
N HIS A 230 -9.26 -6.72 2.59
CA HIS A 230 -10.15 -5.90 1.79
C HIS A 230 -9.56 -4.50 1.59
N PHE A 231 -10.00 -3.79 0.57
CA PHE A 231 -9.49 -2.47 0.27
C PHE A 231 -10.55 -1.39 0.47
N ILE A 232 -10.14 -0.22 0.96
CA ILE A 232 -10.85 1.02 0.68
C ILE A 232 -10.20 1.68 -0.52
N ILE A 233 -11.02 2.08 -1.51
CA ILE A 233 -10.56 2.84 -2.67
C ILE A 233 -11.43 4.09 -2.77
N ALA A 234 -10.80 5.25 -2.86
CA ALA A 234 -11.50 6.52 -3.06
C ALA A 234 -10.82 7.39 -4.11
N ASP A 235 -11.57 8.30 -4.73
CA ASP A 235 -11.06 9.20 -5.74
C ASP A 235 -11.46 10.67 -5.52
N ALA A 236 -10.81 11.55 -6.25
CA ALA A 236 -11.05 12.99 -6.18
C ALA A 236 -12.46 13.42 -6.65
N LYS A 237 -13.25 12.52 -7.25
CA LYS A 237 -14.63 12.77 -7.68
C LYS A 237 -15.64 12.55 -6.54
N GLY A 238 -15.20 11.95 -5.42
CA GLY A 238 -16.03 11.68 -4.25
C GLY A 238 -16.60 10.26 -4.21
N THR A 239 -16.13 9.37 -5.06
CA THR A 239 -16.47 7.95 -4.95
C THR A 239 -15.58 7.29 -3.92
N SER A 240 -16.18 6.54 -2.98
CA SER A 240 -15.48 5.73 -1.99
C SER A 240 -16.16 4.37 -1.84
N VAL A 241 -15.38 3.30 -1.91
CA VAL A 241 -15.89 1.92 -1.88
C VAL A 241 -14.98 1.00 -1.07
N ALA A 242 -15.61 0.00 -0.42
CA ALA A 242 -14.91 -1.19 0.02
C ALA A 242 -14.89 -2.22 -1.12
N VAL A 243 -13.74 -2.87 -1.31
CA VAL A 243 -13.57 -3.99 -2.23
C VAL A 243 -13.20 -5.23 -1.44
N GLU A 244 -14.04 -6.24 -1.50
CA GLU A 244 -13.98 -7.45 -0.70
C GLU A 244 -14.06 -8.68 -1.60
N TRP A 245 -13.62 -9.82 -1.12
CA TRP A 245 -13.70 -11.09 -1.86
C TRP A 245 -14.41 -12.16 -1.03
N THR A 246 -15.39 -12.79 -1.62
CA THR A 246 -16.16 -13.87 -0.99
C THR A 246 -16.54 -14.91 -2.05
N GLY A 247 -16.28 -16.18 -1.76
CA GLY A 247 -16.55 -17.27 -2.70
C GLY A 247 -15.83 -17.12 -4.05
N GLY A 248 -14.65 -16.51 -4.06
CA GLY A 248 -13.89 -16.24 -5.30
C GLY A 248 -14.40 -15.04 -6.11
N GLU A 249 -15.44 -14.33 -5.66
CA GLU A 249 -16.00 -13.17 -6.35
C GLU A 249 -15.61 -11.86 -5.67
N MET A 250 -15.34 -10.84 -6.47
CA MET A 250 -15.12 -9.47 -5.99
C MET A 250 -16.46 -8.79 -5.70
N LYS A 251 -16.64 -8.33 -4.47
CA LYS A 251 -17.78 -7.55 -3.98
C LYS A 251 -17.36 -6.09 -3.81
N VAL A 252 -18.25 -5.17 -4.13
CA VAL A 252 -18.01 -3.73 -4.04
C VAL A 252 -19.14 -3.10 -3.26
N THR A 253 -18.84 -2.49 -2.12
CA THR A 253 -19.80 -1.84 -1.24
C THR A 253 -19.46 -0.35 -1.15
N PRO A 254 -20.33 0.59 -1.56
CA PRO A 254 -20.13 2.01 -1.30
C PRO A 254 -20.02 2.27 0.20
N THR A 255 -18.95 2.93 0.62
CA THR A 255 -18.73 3.26 2.03
C THR A 255 -17.79 4.44 2.19
N ASP A 256 -17.95 5.17 3.28
CA ASP A 256 -17.01 6.22 3.70
C ASP A 256 -16.15 5.79 4.91
N VAL A 257 -16.46 4.64 5.51
CA VAL A 257 -15.70 4.09 6.64
C VAL A 257 -15.40 2.62 6.37
N LEU A 258 -14.17 2.21 6.63
CA LEU A 258 -13.76 0.81 6.59
C LEU A 258 -12.85 0.50 7.77
N ASN A 259 -13.14 -0.61 8.45
CA ASN A 259 -12.35 -1.17 9.53
C ASN A 259 -12.07 -2.65 9.27
N ASN A 260 -11.74 -3.44 10.29
CA ASN A 260 -11.31 -4.83 10.14
C ASN A 260 -12.47 -5.83 10.23
N HIS A 261 -13.55 -5.61 9.48
CA HIS A 261 -14.68 -6.53 9.34
C HIS A 261 -15.36 -6.34 7.99
N TYR A 262 -16.01 -7.40 7.50
CA TYR A 262 -16.68 -7.36 6.20
C TYR A 262 -17.93 -6.49 6.21
N LEU A 263 -18.11 -5.73 5.12
CA LEU A 263 -19.33 -4.95 4.85
C LEU A 263 -20.29 -5.72 3.93
N CYS A 264 -19.80 -6.66 3.10
CA CYS A 264 -20.66 -7.45 2.22
C CYS A 264 -21.57 -8.37 3.03
N SER A 265 -22.82 -8.55 2.53
CA SER A 265 -23.87 -9.31 3.22
C SER A 265 -23.53 -10.79 3.43
N GLU A 266 -22.72 -11.36 2.54
CA GLU A 266 -22.33 -12.78 2.57
C GLU A 266 -21.43 -13.13 3.76
N LYS A 267 -20.67 -12.14 4.27
CA LYS A 267 -19.76 -12.31 5.39
C LYS A 267 -20.08 -11.37 6.56
N GLN A 268 -21.33 -10.92 6.66
CA GLN A 268 -21.76 -10.02 7.74
C GLN A 268 -21.47 -10.60 9.12
N GLY A 269 -20.85 -9.80 10.00
CA GLY A 269 -20.48 -10.19 11.36
C GLY A 269 -19.13 -10.92 11.47
N ILE A 270 -18.40 -11.11 10.36
CA ILE A 270 -17.03 -11.62 10.37
C ILE A 270 -16.07 -10.42 10.43
N GLY A 271 -15.12 -10.46 11.36
CA GLY A 271 -14.12 -9.42 11.56
C GLY A 271 -13.07 -9.79 12.61
N SER A 272 -12.06 -8.93 12.79
CA SER A 272 -10.90 -9.17 13.67
C SER A 272 -11.12 -8.91 15.16
N GLY A 273 -12.37 -8.72 15.60
CA GLY A 273 -12.71 -8.52 17.00
C GLY A 273 -13.58 -7.29 17.25
N GLU A 274 -14.04 -7.13 18.49
CA GLU A 274 -15.01 -6.10 18.89
C GLU A 274 -14.49 -4.66 18.63
N GLU A 275 -13.21 -4.43 18.76
CA GLU A 275 -12.58 -3.13 18.56
C GLU A 275 -12.84 -2.58 17.14
N SER A 276 -12.90 -3.45 16.13
CA SER A 276 -13.19 -3.06 14.75
C SER A 276 -14.54 -2.35 14.61
N TRP A 277 -15.60 -2.86 15.25
CA TRP A 277 -16.94 -2.24 15.25
C TRP A 277 -17.01 -0.99 16.14
N VAL A 278 -16.24 -0.95 17.24
CA VAL A 278 -16.14 0.23 18.10
C VAL A 278 -15.51 1.39 17.34
N HIS A 279 -14.43 1.15 16.62
CA HIS A 279 -13.77 2.16 15.78
C HIS A 279 -14.69 2.62 14.65
N GLU A 280 -15.38 1.69 13.95
CA GLU A 280 -16.34 2.08 12.91
C GLU A 280 -17.45 2.97 13.46
N ALA A 281 -18.09 2.57 14.57
CA ALA A 281 -19.15 3.36 15.18
C ALA A 281 -18.68 4.77 15.58
N LYS A 282 -17.45 4.89 16.10
CA LYS A 282 -16.84 6.18 16.45
C LYS A 282 -16.58 7.05 15.23
N LEU A 283 -16.02 6.49 14.16
CA LEU A 283 -15.76 7.23 12.92
C LEU A 283 -17.07 7.69 12.24
N LEU A 284 -18.11 6.84 12.25
CA LEU A 284 -19.43 7.20 11.74
C LEU A 284 -20.06 8.33 12.55
N GLU A 285 -19.96 8.30 13.90
CA GLU A 285 -20.41 9.37 14.79
C GLU A 285 -19.72 10.71 14.46
N LEU A 286 -18.39 10.69 14.38
CA LEU A 286 -17.59 11.89 14.10
C LEU A 286 -17.91 12.45 12.71
N ARG A 287 -18.01 11.58 11.70
CA ARG A 287 -18.39 11.97 10.34
C ARG A 287 -19.78 12.60 10.30
N ALA A 288 -20.75 11.99 10.97
CA ALA A 288 -22.13 12.51 11.03
C ALA A 288 -22.23 13.86 11.74
N ALA A 289 -21.42 14.11 12.76
CA ALA A 289 -21.37 15.39 13.47
C ALA A 289 -20.97 16.57 12.57
N GLY A 290 -20.17 16.32 11.52
CA GLY A 290 -19.77 17.29 10.52
C GLY A 290 -20.50 17.18 9.17
N ASP A 291 -21.62 16.44 9.09
CA ASP A 291 -22.33 16.15 7.83
C ASP A 291 -21.40 15.62 6.71
N GLY A 292 -20.39 14.84 7.09
CA GLY A 292 -19.37 14.31 6.17
C GLY A 292 -18.33 15.33 5.71
N VAL A 293 -18.26 16.48 6.36
CA VAL A 293 -17.30 17.55 6.04
C VAL A 293 -16.36 17.75 7.23
N MET A 294 -15.04 17.66 6.96
CA MET A 294 -13.96 17.90 7.93
C MET A 294 -12.82 18.61 7.22
N ASP A 295 -12.15 19.52 7.88
CA ASP A 295 -10.86 19.98 7.38
C ASP A 295 -9.75 18.94 7.68
N SER A 296 -8.52 19.18 7.21
CA SER A 296 -7.41 18.24 7.38
C SER A 296 -7.02 18.04 8.85
N GLU A 297 -7.24 19.02 9.70
CA GLU A 297 -6.94 18.94 11.14
C GLU A 297 -8.02 18.14 11.86
N GLU A 298 -9.29 18.41 11.56
CA GLU A 298 -10.45 17.67 12.09
C GLU A 298 -10.41 16.19 11.67
N LEU A 299 -10.06 15.89 10.40
CA LEU A 299 -9.88 14.51 9.95
C LEU A 299 -8.71 13.82 10.67
N THR A 300 -7.59 14.55 10.88
CA THR A 300 -6.49 13.99 11.67
C THR A 300 -6.93 13.70 13.09
N ASP A 301 -7.67 14.60 13.74
CA ASP A 301 -8.16 14.41 15.10
C ASP A 301 -9.14 13.24 15.17
N ALA A 302 -10.04 13.08 14.18
CA ALA A 302 -10.93 11.93 14.09
C ALA A 302 -10.17 10.59 14.00
N MET A 303 -9.09 10.54 13.21
CA MET A 303 -8.23 9.35 13.14
C MET A 303 -7.47 9.10 14.46
N PHE A 304 -7.15 10.14 15.20
CA PHE A 304 -6.50 10.03 16.52
C PHE A 304 -7.47 9.56 17.62
N GLU A 305 -8.79 9.74 17.47
CA GLU A 305 -9.81 9.19 18.38
C GLU A 305 -9.93 7.64 18.29
N VAL A 306 -9.44 7.04 17.22
CA VAL A 306 -9.48 5.58 16.95
C VAL A 306 -8.08 4.99 16.80
N LEU A 307 -7.11 5.52 17.54
CA LEU A 307 -5.77 4.95 17.61
C LEU A 307 -5.79 3.64 18.41
N SER A 308 -5.17 2.61 17.86
CA SER A 308 -4.80 1.44 18.64
C SER A 308 -3.56 1.76 19.49
N LEU A 309 -3.63 1.42 20.79
CA LEU A 309 -2.56 1.70 21.75
C LEU A 309 -1.71 0.45 21.99
N PRO A 310 -0.41 0.62 22.33
CA PRO A 310 0.42 -0.50 22.76
C PRO A 310 -0.20 -1.18 23.99
N ASP A 311 -0.24 -2.49 23.99
CA ASP A 311 -0.80 -3.29 25.10
C ASP A 311 0.26 -3.73 26.12
N GLY A 312 1.52 -3.28 25.94
CA GLY A 312 2.67 -3.67 26.77
C GLY A 312 3.32 -4.99 26.37
N SER A 313 2.81 -5.65 25.31
CA SER A 313 3.44 -6.77 24.63
C SER A 313 4.33 -6.28 23.47
N TYR A 314 4.59 -7.14 22.49
CA TYR A 314 5.27 -6.75 21.24
C TYR A 314 4.42 -5.81 20.37
N TYR A 315 3.09 -5.84 20.51
CA TYR A 315 2.16 -4.99 19.75
C TYR A 315 2.43 -3.51 19.96
N GLY A 316 2.73 -2.82 18.88
CA GLY A 316 3.12 -1.41 18.88
C GLY A 316 1.95 -0.43 18.78
N GLY A 317 0.74 -0.90 18.47
CA GLY A 317 -0.44 -0.06 18.18
C GLY A 317 -0.32 0.66 16.84
N THR A 318 -0.96 1.81 16.69
CA THR A 318 -0.92 2.58 15.43
C THR A 318 0.50 3.02 15.09
N GLN A 319 1.04 2.52 13.99
CA GLN A 319 2.38 2.81 13.49
C GLN A 319 2.40 4.08 12.67
N TRP A 320 1.41 4.28 11.80
CA TRP A 320 1.24 5.55 11.10
C TRP A 320 -0.22 5.92 10.93
N THR A 321 -0.47 7.22 11.02
CA THR A 321 -1.71 7.86 10.60
C THR A 321 -1.41 8.69 9.37
N ILE A 322 -2.23 8.57 8.32
CA ILE A 322 -2.10 9.36 7.09
C ILE A 322 -3.40 10.11 6.84
N VAL A 323 -3.28 11.37 6.44
CA VAL A 323 -4.36 12.13 5.80
C VAL A 323 -3.96 12.37 4.35
N TYR A 324 -4.71 11.77 3.43
CA TYR A 324 -4.62 11.98 2.00
C TYR A 324 -5.53 13.13 1.58
N ASP A 325 -4.99 14.10 0.85
CA ASP A 325 -5.76 15.10 0.10
C ASP A 325 -5.78 14.67 -1.36
N LEU A 326 -6.96 14.29 -1.85
CA LEU A 326 -7.12 13.67 -3.16
C LEU A 326 -7.02 14.69 -4.30
N ALA A 327 -7.37 15.96 -4.04
CA ALA A 327 -7.24 17.02 -5.02
C ALA A 327 -5.80 17.51 -5.16
N GLU A 328 -5.06 17.61 -4.04
CA GLU A 328 -3.64 17.96 -4.06
C GLU A 328 -2.74 16.77 -4.38
N CYS A 329 -3.29 15.54 -4.43
CA CYS A 329 -2.57 14.28 -4.57
C CYS A 329 -1.44 14.19 -3.53
N SER A 330 -1.74 14.50 -2.28
CA SER A 330 -0.76 14.54 -1.20
C SER A 330 -1.11 13.60 -0.06
N ALA A 331 -0.08 13.20 0.69
CA ALA A 331 -0.17 12.35 1.86
C ALA A 331 0.57 13.00 3.04
N THR A 332 -0.14 13.29 4.12
CA THR A 332 0.42 13.83 5.36
C THR A 332 0.49 12.74 6.41
N TYR A 333 1.68 12.44 6.87
CA TYR A 333 2.00 11.35 7.82
C TYR A 333 2.22 11.86 9.23
N HIS A 334 1.65 11.16 10.20
CA HIS A 334 1.99 11.21 11.62
C HIS A 334 2.56 9.85 12.02
N TRP A 335 3.83 9.84 12.44
CA TRP A 335 4.54 8.61 12.76
C TRP A 335 4.36 8.23 14.24
N ARG A 336 3.98 6.98 14.50
CA ARG A 336 3.84 6.40 15.85
C ARG A 336 3.05 7.28 16.80
N ARG A 337 1.85 7.70 16.40
CA ARG A 337 0.90 8.49 17.23
C ARG A 337 1.41 9.88 17.63
N ASP A 338 2.47 10.38 16.99
CA ASP A 338 2.98 11.74 17.23
C ASP A 338 2.16 12.76 16.44
N ARG A 339 1.14 13.34 17.11
CA ARG A 339 0.26 14.37 16.52
C ARG A 339 1.01 15.70 16.24
N ALA A 340 2.10 15.96 16.98
CA ALA A 340 2.80 17.24 16.90
C ALA A 340 3.74 17.33 15.68
N GLU A 341 4.26 16.23 15.19
CA GLU A 341 5.19 16.20 14.06
C GLU A 341 4.54 15.53 12.85
N TRP A 342 4.70 16.14 11.67
CA TRP A 342 4.14 15.61 10.43
C TRP A 342 5.12 15.73 9.26
N PHE A 343 4.94 14.84 8.27
CA PHE A 343 5.68 14.81 7.01
C PHE A 343 4.68 14.73 5.85
N ARG A 344 4.77 15.64 4.88
CA ARG A 344 3.88 15.65 3.72
C ARG A 344 4.65 15.40 2.44
N PHE A 345 4.10 14.55 1.60
CA PHE A 345 4.60 14.20 0.28
C PHE A 345 3.53 14.47 -0.77
N PHE A 346 3.95 14.72 -2.02
CA PHE A 346 3.06 15.01 -3.13
C PHE A 346 3.34 14.02 -4.27
N ALA A 347 2.29 13.31 -4.76
CA ALA A 347 2.39 12.48 -5.95
C ALA A 347 2.62 13.36 -7.18
N GLY A 348 3.52 12.94 -8.08
CA GLY A 348 3.87 13.71 -9.26
C GLY A 348 4.79 14.92 -9.03
N LYS A 349 5.14 15.24 -7.77
CA LYS A 349 6.03 16.36 -7.44
C LYS A 349 7.18 15.90 -6.55
N ASP A 350 8.41 16.26 -6.89
CA ASP A 350 9.59 15.97 -6.06
C ASP A 350 9.72 17.00 -4.92
N ILE A 351 8.65 17.15 -4.14
CA ILE A 351 8.56 18.07 -3.02
C ILE A 351 8.20 17.28 -1.77
N THR A 352 8.83 17.63 -0.66
CA THR A 352 8.50 17.12 0.68
C THR A 352 8.40 18.33 1.61
N ALA A 353 7.37 18.37 2.43
CA ALA A 353 7.23 19.35 3.50
C ALA A 353 7.16 18.62 4.85
N ASN A 354 7.61 19.26 5.90
CA ASN A 354 7.48 18.78 7.27
C ASN A 354 7.24 19.94 8.22
N GLY A 355 6.70 19.65 9.38
CA GLY A 355 6.46 20.64 10.43
C GLY A 355 6.31 20.00 11.79
N LYS A 356 6.41 20.87 12.81
CA LYS A 356 6.10 20.56 14.21
C LYS A 356 5.10 21.60 14.71
N LYS A 357 4.09 21.14 15.48
CA LYS A 357 3.17 22.01 16.22
C LYS A 357 3.73 22.33 17.60
#